data_96cf8cfcd257d239cb08c1a27f3da613
#
_entry.id   96cf8cfcd257d239cb08c1a27f3da613
#
_cell.length_a   1.000
_cell.length_b   1.000
_cell.length_c   1.000
_cell.angle_alpha   90.00
_cell.angle_beta   90.00
_cell.angle_gamma   90.00
#
_symmetry.space_group_name_H-M   'P 1'
#
loop_
_entity.id
_entity.type
_entity.pdbx_description
1 polymer ?
#
loop_
_entity_poly.entity_id
_entity_poly.type
_entity_poly.pdbx_seq_one_letter_code
_entity_poly.pdbx_strand_id
1 'polypeptide(L)'
;MADHEAPDGCLLCAMKDADDSVIVFRDPLWAAEIVPGYEVPGWFILRARRHAERITGLNHGELSTFARRARDLVAAVTDVTAAPATYLLVFGENYPHFHALIAARGEGVPPDLRAGNILRLRAEHADLQSAAKLVPEVRSAYARLAERPDGG
;
A
#
# COMPACT_ATOMS: atom_id res chain seq x y z
N MET A 1 -22.60 -3.93 16.26
CA MET A 1 -21.98 -3.12 15.19
C MET A 1 -22.54 -3.60 13.88
N ALA A 2 -23.10 -2.72 13.09
CA ALA A 2 -23.58 -3.12 11.78
C ALA A 2 -22.36 -3.57 10.94
N ASP A 3 -22.38 -4.81 10.50
CA ASP A 3 -21.49 -5.23 9.43
C ASP A 3 -21.80 -4.35 8.24
N HIS A 4 -20.95 -3.38 7.99
CA HIS A 4 -21.04 -2.64 6.74
C HIS A 4 -20.66 -3.60 5.63
N GLU A 5 -21.68 -4.17 5.00
CA GLU A 5 -21.45 -4.88 3.75
C GLU A 5 -20.67 -3.97 2.82
N ALA A 6 -19.60 -4.53 2.25
CA ALA A 6 -18.82 -3.80 1.27
C ALA A 6 -19.74 -3.35 0.13
N PRO A 7 -19.71 -2.06 -0.24
CA PRO A 7 -20.52 -1.61 -1.36
C PRO A 7 -20.16 -2.37 -2.64
N ASP A 8 -21.16 -2.70 -3.42
CA ASP A 8 -20.98 -3.39 -4.70
C ASP A 8 -19.99 -2.60 -5.58
N GLY A 9 -19.01 -3.30 -6.15
CA GLY A 9 -18.03 -2.71 -7.05
C GLY A 9 -16.86 -1.99 -6.40
N CYS A 10 -16.69 -2.07 -5.07
CA CYS A 10 -15.49 -1.54 -4.42
C CYS A 10 -14.28 -2.43 -4.71
N LEU A 11 -13.35 -1.94 -5.54
CA LEU A 11 -12.12 -2.65 -5.88
C LEU A 11 -11.31 -3.02 -4.65
N LEU A 12 -11.21 -2.12 -3.67
CA LEU A 12 -10.38 -2.35 -2.49
C LEU A 12 -11.03 -3.32 -1.50
N CYS A 13 -12.35 -3.33 -1.39
CA CYS A 13 -13.04 -4.37 -0.64
C CYS A 13 -12.84 -5.75 -1.28
N ALA A 14 -12.82 -5.82 -2.61
CA ALA A 14 -12.59 -7.07 -3.34
C ALA A 14 -11.20 -7.67 -3.09
N MET A 15 -10.25 -6.88 -2.62
CA MET A 15 -8.90 -7.35 -2.28
C MET A 15 -8.86 -8.35 -1.13
N LYS A 16 -9.95 -8.52 -0.38
CA LYS A 16 -10.07 -9.59 0.61
C LYS A 16 -9.83 -10.98 -0.01
N ASP A 17 -10.14 -11.14 -1.30
CA ASP A 17 -10.00 -12.40 -2.04
C ASP A 17 -8.73 -12.45 -2.91
N ALA A 18 -7.79 -11.52 -2.71
CA ALA A 18 -6.55 -11.45 -3.47
C ALA A 18 -5.69 -12.70 -3.27
N ASP A 19 -4.96 -13.07 -4.31
CA ASP A 19 -4.00 -14.16 -4.25
C ASP A 19 -2.82 -13.83 -3.32
N ASP A 20 -2.32 -14.83 -2.62
CA ASP A 20 -1.19 -14.66 -1.70
C ASP A 20 0.05 -14.05 -2.36
N SER A 21 0.23 -14.28 -3.64
CA SER A 21 1.38 -13.75 -4.41
C SER A 21 1.44 -12.22 -4.47
N VAL A 22 0.34 -11.53 -4.22
CA VAL A 22 0.28 -10.06 -4.22
C VAL A 22 0.16 -9.46 -2.82
N ILE A 23 0.11 -10.29 -1.78
CA ILE A 23 -0.11 -9.83 -0.41
C ILE A 23 1.21 -9.70 0.34
N VAL A 24 1.49 -8.49 0.84
CA VAL A 24 2.63 -8.23 1.71
C VAL A 24 2.31 -8.62 3.15
N PHE A 25 1.22 -8.10 3.69
CA PHE A 25 0.73 -8.47 5.02
C PHE A 25 -0.76 -8.21 5.15
N ARG A 26 -1.34 -8.87 6.15
CA ARG A 26 -2.69 -8.59 6.65
C ARG A 26 -2.67 -8.70 8.17
N ASP A 27 -3.27 -7.72 8.82
CA ASP A 27 -3.59 -7.79 10.25
C ASP A 27 -5.10 -7.53 10.43
N PRO A 28 -5.65 -7.49 11.65
CA PRO A 28 -7.09 -7.33 11.81
C PRO A 28 -7.67 -6.03 11.22
N LEU A 29 -6.86 -4.97 11.08
CA LEU A 29 -7.33 -3.66 10.65
C LEU A 29 -6.79 -3.22 9.29
N TRP A 30 -5.60 -3.70 8.91
CA TRP A 30 -4.88 -3.24 7.72
C TRP A 30 -4.44 -4.39 6.82
N ALA A 31 -4.27 -4.07 5.55
CA ALA A 31 -3.65 -4.98 4.59
C ALA A 31 -2.81 -4.18 3.61
N ALA A 32 -1.74 -4.79 3.13
CA ALA A 32 -0.88 -4.20 2.09
C ALA A 32 -0.73 -5.18 0.94
N GLU A 33 -1.05 -4.74 -0.26
CA GLU A 33 -1.13 -5.59 -1.45
C GLU A 33 -0.77 -4.81 -2.71
N ILE A 34 -0.48 -5.57 -3.78
CA ILE A 34 -0.48 -5.01 -5.13
C ILE A 34 -1.94 -5.00 -5.60
N VAL A 35 -2.43 -3.85 -6.03
CA VAL A 35 -3.82 -3.67 -6.44
C VAL A 35 -3.90 -3.53 -7.96
N PRO A 36 -4.91 -4.12 -8.63
CA PRO A 36 -5.11 -3.94 -10.06
C PRO A 36 -5.12 -2.47 -10.46
N GLY A 37 -4.38 -2.14 -11.51
CA GLY A 37 -4.18 -0.78 -11.98
C GLY A 37 -2.95 -0.09 -11.40
N TYR A 38 -2.29 -0.68 -10.40
CA TYR A 38 -1.12 -0.10 -9.72
C TYR A 38 0.06 -1.08 -9.67
N GLU A 39 0.15 -1.98 -10.64
CA GLU A 39 1.13 -3.06 -10.66
C GLU A 39 2.53 -2.60 -11.11
N VAL A 40 2.95 -1.42 -10.70
CA VAL A 40 4.31 -0.94 -10.94
C VAL A 40 5.23 -1.57 -9.87
N PRO A 41 6.36 -2.17 -10.26
CA PRO A 41 7.28 -2.75 -9.28
C PRO A 41 7.70 -1.73 -8.21
N GLY A 42 7.56 -2.13 -6.94
CA GLY A 42 7.83 -1.24 -5.81
C GLY A 42 6.65 -0.41 -5.34
N TRP A 43 5.46 -0.62 -5.91
CA TRP A 43 4.22 0.04 -5.50
C TRP A 43 3.32 -0.92 -4.74
N PHE A 44 2.85 -0.48 -3.58
CA PHE A 44 1.94 -1.24 -2.74
C PHE A 44 0.86 -0.33 -2.19
N ILE A 45 -0.36 -0.85 -2.05
CA ILE A 45 -1.46 -0.13 -1.43
C ILE A 45 -1.60 -0.61 0.01
N LEU A 46 -1.55 0.31 0.95
CA LEU A 46 -1.94 0.08 2.34
C LEU A 46 -3.40 0.49 2.48
N ARG A 47 -4.28 -0.46 2.74
CA ARG A 47 -5.71 -0.20 2.83
C ARG A 47 -6.27 -0.55 4.21
N ALA A 48 -7.26 0.20 4.65
CA ALA A 48 -8.10 -0.23 5.76
C ALA A 48 -8.90 -1.46 5.30
N ARG A 49 -8.98 -2.50 6.14
CA ARG A 49 -9.75 -3.70 5.76
C ARG A 49 -11.25 -3.44 5.81
N ARG A 50 -11.68 -2.63 6.76
CA ARG A 50 -13.06 -2.16 6.84
C ARG A 50 -13.29 -1.09 5.77
N HIS A 51 -14.48 -1.06 5.20
CA HIS A 51 -14.83 -0.03 4.22
C HIS A 51 -15.10 1.31 4.93
N ALA A 52 -14.01 2.06 5.18
CA ALA A 52 -14.07 3.46 5.55
C ALA A 52 -13.62 4.26 4.34
N GLU A 53 -14.38 5.28 3.94
CA GLU A 53 -14.11 5.97 2.67
C GLU A 53 -12.94 6.94 2.76
N ARG A 54 -12.81 7.64 3.91
CA ARG A 54 -11.82 8.69 4.12
C ARG A 54 -11.17 8.55 5.48
N ILE A 55 -10.05 9.23 5.68
CA ILE A 55 -9.36 9.25 6.96
C ILE A 55 -10.29 9.70 8.11
N THR A 56 -11.22 10.59 7.83
CA THR A 56 -12.19 11.07 8.82
C THR A 56 -13.19 9.99 9.25
N GLY A 57 -13.31 8.90 8.50
CA GLY A 57 -14.16 7.78 8.83
C GLY A 57 -13.44 6.63 9.53
N LEU A 58 -12.13 6.75 9.76
CA LEU A 58 -11.39 5.72 10.48
C LEU A 58 -11.77 5.70 11.96
N ASN A 59 -11.87 4.50 12.53
CA ASN A 59 -12.13 4.35 13.96
C ASN A 59 -10.84 4.53 14.78
N HIS A 60 -10.98 4.51 16.10
CA HIS A 60 -9.85 4.76 17.01
C HIS A 60 -8.69 3.76 16.81
N GLY A 61 -9.00 2.49 16.65
CA GLY A 61 -7.98 1.46 16.42
C GLY A 61 -7.23 1.65 15.10
N GLU A 62 -7.95 2.02 14.05
CA GLU A 62 -7.37 2.32 12.76
C GLU A 62 -6.48 3.57 12.83
N LEU A 63 -6.97 4.64 13.45
CA LEU A 63 -6.19 5.86 13.61
C LEU A 63 -4.91 5.64 14.42
N SER A 64 -4.98 4.85 15.49
CA SER A 64 -3.83 4.64 16.37
C SER A 64 -2.76 3.72 15.76
N THR A 65 -3.07 3.01 14.68
CA THR A 65 -2.14 2.06 14.05
C THR A 65 -1.66 2.47 12.66
N PHE A 66 -2.35 3.40 11.99
CA PHE A 66 -2.05 3.76 10.60
C PHE A 66 -0.60 4.21 10.40
N ALA A 67 -0.14 5.17 11.19
CA ALA A 67 1.20 5.73 11.02
C ALA A 67 2.30 4.68 11.17
N ARG A 68 2.13 3.76 12.11
CA ARG A 68 3.10 2.67 12.32
C ARG A 68 3.13 1.73 11.13
N ARG A 69 1.96 1.30 10.63
CA ARG A 69 1.89 0.43 9.45
C ARG A 69 2.49 1.09 8.22
N ALA A 70 2.18 2.37 8.02
CA ALA A 70 2.73 3.15 6.91
C ALA A 70 4.24 3.28 7.01
N ARG A 71 4.77 3.62 8.18
CA ARG A 71 6.22 3.73 8.42
C ARG A 71 6.94 2.43 8.09
N ASP A 72 6.45 1.32 8.63
CA ASP A 72 7.10 0.03 8.46
C ASP A 72 7.05 -0.45 7.00
N LEU A 73 5.94 -0.19 6.32
CA LEU A 73 5.82 -0.52 4.90
C LEU A 73 6.73 0.34 4.03
N VAL A 74 6.78 1.65 4.29
CA VAL A 74 7.71 2.55 3.57
C VAL A 74 9.15 2.09 3.78
N ALA A 75 9.53 1.76 5.02
CA ALA A 75 10.88 1.29 5.33
C ALA A 75 11.21 -0.02 4.61
N ALA A 76 10.27 -0.98 4.61
CA ALA A 76 10.46 -2.26 3.93
C ALA A 76 10.63 -2.09 2.43
N VAL A 77 9.79 -1.28 1.80
CA VAL A 77 9.85 -1.01 0.36
C VAL A 77 11.15 -0.29 0.00
N THR A 78 11.53 0.71 0.79
CA THR A 78 12.79 1.44 0.57
C THR A 78 14.00 0.52 0.67
N ASP A 79 14.01 -0.35 1.68
CA ASP A 79 15.11 -1.28 1.91
C ASP A 79 15.25 -2.28 0.75
N VAL A 80 14.15 -2.87 0.31
CA VAL A 80 14.16 -3.88 -0.76
C VAL A 80 14.47 -3.28 -2.12
N THR A 81 13.95 -2.09 -2.42
CA THR A 81 14.12 -1.46 -3.74
C THR A 81 15.37 -0.58 -3.84
N ALA A 82 15.95 -0.19 -2.71
CA ALA A 82 17.02 0.82 -2.64
C ALA A 82 16.65 2.15 -3.34
N ALA A 83 15.36 2.46 -3.41
CA ALA A 83 14.87 3.66 -4.08
C ALA A 83 15.35 4.92 -3.36
N PRO A 84 15.80 5.97 -4.11
CA PRO A 84 16.20 7.23 -3.50
C PRO A 84 15.08 7.97 -2.76
N ALA A 85 13.84 7.68 -3.11
CA ALA A 85 12.66 8.22 -2.42
C ALA A 85 11.53 7.21 -2.48
N THR A 86 10.75 7.15 -1.41
CA THR A 86 9.52 6.35 -1.36
C THR A 86 8.40 7.29 -0.95
N TYR A 87 7.38 7.38 -1.78
CA TYR A 87 6.25 8.27 -1.56
C TYR A 87 5.14 7.59 -0.77
N LEU A 88 4.49 8.37 0.06
CA LEU A 88 3.24 8.01 0.74
C LEU A 88 2.16 8.97 0.22
N LEU A 89 1.20 8.46 -0.54
CA LEU A 89 0.19 9.27 -1.22
C LEU A 89 -1.21 8.87 -0.77
N VAL A 90 -1.96 9.83 -0.28
CA VAL A 90 -3.38 9.65 0.10
C VAL A 90 -4.20 10.71 -0.62
N PHE A 91 -5.03 10.29 -1.59
CA PHE A 91 -5.81 11.23 -2.39
C PHE A 91 -7.27 11.31 -1.96
N GLY A 92 -7.94 10.18 -1.74
CA GLY A 92 -9.33 10.16 -1.34
C GLY A 92 -10.31 10.60 -2.42
N GLU A 93 -9.96 10.47 -3.71
CA GLU A 93 -10.77 10.94 -4.83
C GLU A 93 -11.50 9.83 -5.57
N ASN A 94 -10.74 8.98 -6.29
CA ASN A 94 -11.33 8.06 -7.27
C ASN A 94 -11.80 6.73 -6.67
N TYR A 95 -11.27 6.36 -5.52
CA TYR A 95 -11.60 5.10 -4.86
C TYR A 95 -12.08 5.40 -3.44
N PRO A 96 -13.39 5.36 -3.19
CA PRO A 96 -13.96 5.71 -1.89
C PRO A 96 -13.80 4.57 -0.88
N HIS A 97 -12.56 4.23 -0.60
CA HIS A 97 -12.12 3.26 0.40
C HIS A 97 -10.75 3.71 0.88
N PHE A 98 -10.59 3.95 2.18
CA PHE A 98 -9.35 4.54 2.68
C PHE A 98 -8.14 3.68 2.35
N HIS A 99 -7.19 4.29 1.68
CA HIS A 99 -5.93 3.66 1.33
C HIS A 99 -4.84 4.70 1.12
N ALA A 100 -3.59 4.24 1.25
CA ALA A 100 -2.41 5.01 0.90
C ALA A 100 -1.61 4.23 -0.15
N LEU A 101 -1.13 4.91 -1.18
CA LEU A 101 -0.18 4.33 -2.11
C LEU A 101 1.23 4.52 -1.56
N ILE A 102 1.97 3.44 -1.40
CA ILE A 102 3.39 3.45 -1.10
C ILE A 102 4.11 3.19 -2.42
N ALA A 103 4.84 4.19 -2.91
CA ALA A 103 5.45 4.12 -4.24
C ALA A 103 6.94 4.38 -4.17
N ALA A 104 7.74 3.35 -4.42
CA ALA A 104 9.17 3.50 -4.59
C ALA A 104 9.44 4.29 -5.88
N ARG A 105 10.21 5.37 -5.78
CA ARG A 105 10.65 6.13 -6.93
C ARG A 105 12.08 5.72 -7.27
N GLY A 106 12.21 4.91 -8.32
CA GLY A 106 13.49 4.43 -8.77
C GLY A 106 14.42 5.55 -9.24
N GLU A 107 15.71 5.27 -9.24
CA GLU A 107 16.74 6.26 -9.62
C GLU A 107 16.57 6.76 -11.06
N GLY A 108 16.12 5.89 -11.96
CA GLY A 108 15.94 6.22 -13.37
C GLY A 108 14.67 7.00 -13.70
N VAL A 109 13.82 7.31 -12.73
CA VAL A 109 12.59 8.07 -12.99
C VAL A 109 12.96 9.54 -13.29
N PRO A 110 12.58 10.05 -14.48
CA PRO A 110 12.92 11.43 -14.85
C PRO A 110 12.19 12.44 -13.96
N PRO A 111 12.77 13.67 -13.79
CA PRO A 111 12.21 14.67 -12.87
C PRO A 111 10.75 15.04 -13.10
N ASP A 112 10.29 15.04 -14.35
CA ASP A 112 8.90 15.36 -14.69
C ASP A 112 7.88 14.29 -14.31
N LEU A 113 8.35 13.09 -13.97
CA LEU A 113 7.50 11.97 -13.51
C LEU A 113 7.66 11.68 -12.01
N ARG A 114 8.27 12.61 -11.26
CA ARG A 114 8.46 12.49 -9.82
C ARG A 114 7.34 13.19 -9.05
N ALA A 115 7.33 12.96 -7.72
CA ALA A 115 6.35 13.56 -6.82
C ALA A 115 4.92 13.26 -7.29
N GLY A 116 4.04 14.25 -7.35
CA GLY A 116 2.64 14.05 -7.73
C GLY A 116 2.42 13.44 -9.11
N ASN A 117 3.39 13.56 -10.00
CA ASN A 117 3.32 13.00 -11.34
C ASN A 117 3.70 11.51 -11.40
N ILE A 118 4.11 10.91 -10.28
CA ILE A 118 4.54 9.51 -10.24
C ILE A 118 3.46 8.55 -10.80
N LEU A 119 2.18 8.88 -10.64
CA LEU A 119 1.10 8.03 -11.12
C LEU A 119 1.11 7.82 -12.63
N ARG A 120 1.74 8.69 -13.39
CA ARG A 120 1.87 8.54 -14.84
C ARG A 120 2.71 7.33 -15.25
N LEU A 121 3.55 6.82 -14.35
CA LEU A 121 4.34 5.61 -14.63
C LEU A 121 3.47 4.38 -14.89
N ARG A 122 2.23 4.37 -14.42
CA ARG A 122 1.31 3.23 -14.61
C ARG A 122 1.08 2.89 -16.08
N ALA A 123 1.06 3.90 -16.95
CA ALA A 123 0.78 3.71 -18.36
C ALA A 123 1.81 2.83 -19.08
N GLU A 124 3.08 2.92 -18.69
CA GLU A 124 4.17 2.26 -19.38
C GLU A 124 4.92 1.24 -18.52
N HIS A 125 4.80 1.32 -17.20
CA HIS A 125 5.62 0.52 -16.29
C HIS A 125 4.83 -0.48 -15.43
N ALA A 126 3.51 -0.59 -15.64
CA ALA A 126 2.73 -1.61 -14.95
C ALA A 126 3.14 -3.00 -15.46
N ASP A 127 3.59 -3.86 -14.54
CA ASP A 127 4.06 -5.21 -14.82
C ASP A 127 3.86 -6.07 -13.58
N LEU A 128 2.74 -6.78 -13.54
CA LEU A 128 2.36 -7.59 -12.38
C LEU A 128 3.41 -8.65 -12.06
N GLN A 129 3.98 -9.30 -13.09
CA GLN A 129 4.96 -10.35 -12.86
C GLN A 129 6.20 -9.82 -12.14
N SER A 130 6.74 -8.70 -12.61
CA SER A 130 7.90 -8.06 -11.98
C SER A 130 7.56 -7.49 -10.59
N ALA A 131 6.37 -6.91 -10.45
CA ALA A 131 5.92 -6.38 -9.16
C ALA A 131 5.78 -7.49 -8.12
N ALA A 132 5.16 -8.61 -8.49
CA ALA A 132 4.93 -9.75 -7.59
C ALA A 132 6.24 -10.41 -7.13
N LYS A 133 7.31 -10.34 -7.92
CA LYS A 133 8.62 -10.87 -7.51
C LYS A 133 9.19 -10.18 -6.29
N LEU A 134 8.81 -8.94 -6.02
CA LEU A 134 9.27 -8.20 -4.86
C LEU A 134 8.51 -8.56 -3.58
N VAL A 135 7.32 -9.15 -3.69
CA VAL A 135 6.45 -9.40 -2.55
C VAL A 135 7.13 -10.23 -1.44
N PRO A 136 7.79 -11.36 -1.73
CA PRO A 136 8.43 -12.14 -0.65
C PRO A 136 9.48 -11.36 0.14
N GLU A 137 10.28 -10.54 -0.53
CA GLU A 137 11.32 -9.73 0.12
C GLU A 137 10.72 -8.60 0.94
N VAL A 138 9.71 -7.91 0.40
CA VAL A 138 9.01 -6.83 1.12
C VAL A 138 8.26 -7.41 2.33
N ARG A 139 7.62 -8.56 2.15
CA ARG A 139 6.94 -9.27 3.25
C ARG A 139 7.91 -9.59 4.40
N SER A 140 9.08 -10.12 4.08
CA SER A 140 10.09 -10.47 5.09
C SER A 140 10.64 -9.23 5.78
N ALA A 141 10.94 -8.18 5.02
CA ALA A 141 11.44 -6.92 5.58
C ALA A 141 10.39 -6.27 6.49
N TYR A 142 9.13 -6.24 6.06
CA TYR A 142 8.02 -5.71 6.86
C TYR A 142 7.86 -6.50 8.17
N ALA A 143 7.88 -7.82 8.11
CA ALA A 143 7.72 -8.65 9.29
C ALA A 143 8.81 -8.37 10.34
N ARG A 144 10.06 -8.22 9.91
CA ARG A 144 11.17 -7.89 10.82
C ARG A 144 10.97 -6.52 11.50
N LEU A 145 10.48 -5.54 10.75
CA LEU A 145 10.23 -4.19 11.28
C LEU A 145 9.05 -4.17 12.24
N ALA A 146 7.98 -4.89 11.90
CA ALA A 146 6.77 -4.95 12.72
C ALA A 146 7.01 -5.63 14.08
N GLU A 147 8.01 -6.50 14.18
CA GLU A 147 8.38 -7.18 15.42
C GLU A 147 9.24 -6.33 16.36
N ARG A 148 9.77 -5.18 15.90
CA ARG A 148 10.59 -4.33 16.75
C ARG A 148 9.74 -3.68 17.85
N PRO A 149 10.25 -3.65 19.11
CA PRO A 149 9.56 -2.96 20.17
C PRO A 149 9.49 -1.45 19.90
N ASP A 150 8.44 -0.81 20.40
CA ASP A 150 8.25 0.63 20.30
C ASP A 150 9.35 1.39 21.05
N GLY A 151 9.79 2.52 20.47
CA GLY A 151 10.72 3.43 21.10
C GLY A 151 12.19 3.09 20.87
N GLY A 152 12.46 2.26 19.87
CA GLY A 152 13.84 2.05 19.41
C GLY A 152 14.31 3.16 18.48
#